data_7b8151c90e8fb8fa63433eecb1c63029
#
_entry.id   7b8151c90e8fb8fa63433eecb1c63029
#
_cell.length_a   1.000
_cell.length_b   1.000
_cell.length_c   1.000
_cell.angle_alpha   90.00
_cell.angle_beta   90.00
_cell.angle_gamma   90.00
#
_symmetry.space_group_name_H-M   'P 1'
#
loop_
_entity.id
_entity.type
_entity.pdbx_description
1 polymer ?
#
loop_
_entity_poly.entity_id
_entity_poly.type
_entity_poly.pdbx_seq_one_letter_code
_entity_poly.pdbx_strand_id
1 'polypeptide(L)'
;MLLTVYITLVVAAGGLALWACGAPDPTVGALPLLFWLLANLLGELLWLPAPKGRGYLSMANAANFATLILLPASSAVVVTALAGTLADLVFRRRRWDRALFNFGMCAVTVSLASLAFRNSGGLGTTIDSLLSPLNAMPLLAAAVTYFLVNTGLVSGVIALHQGQSVREVWRESFAFSYEIVGATVLMLLGYLFAILFLTWGYMSAFIAVIATYFIRDAYVRYVAGAQAAAASAEVEKNRNAESVVAAPANRRVR
;
A
#
# COMPACT_ATOMS: atom_id res chain seq x y z
N MET A 1 -24.96 -1.45 10.71
CA MET A 1 -25.10 0.00 11.03
C MET A 1 -23.74 0.67 11.27
N LEU A 2 -22.92 0.23 12.23
CA LEU A 2 -21.62 0.88 12.53
C LEU A 2 -20.65 0.91 11.34
N LEU A 3 -20.55 -0.17 10.56
CA LEU A 3 -19.69 -0.21 9.36
C LEU A 3 -20.10 0.84 8.32
N THR A 4 -21.40 1.00 8.07
CA THR A 4 -21.89 2.01 7.12
C THR A 4 -21.56 3.42 7.61
N VAL A 5 -21.76 3.70 8.90
CA VAL A 5 -21.40 5.00 9.51
C VAL A 5 -19.89 5.26 9.35
N TYR A 6 -19.05 4.27 9.63
CA TYR A 6 -17.61 4.40 9.47
C TYR A 6 -17.19 4.70 8.03
N ILE A 7 -17.73 3.96 7.05
CA ILE A 7 -17.48 4.22 5.63
C ILE A 7 -17.90 5.64 5.26
N THR A 8 -19.10 6.07 5.69
CA THR A 8 -19.58 7.44 5.44
C THR A 8 -18.66 8.50 6.03
N LEU A 9 -18.15 8.28 7.25
CA LEU A 9 -17.20 9.21 7.90
C LEU A 9 -15.87 9.28 7.13
N VAL A 10 -15.34 8.15 6.66
CA VAL A 10 -14.10 8.12 5.87
C VAL A 10 -14.30 8.83 4.52
N VAL A 11 -15.43 8.61 3.87
CA VAL A 11 -15.77 9.30 2.60
C VAL A 11 -15.93 10.81 2.83
N ALA A 12 -16.62 11.21 3.90
CA ALA A 12 -16.77 12.63 4.25
C ALA A 12 -15.42 13.28 4.59
N ALA A 13 -14.56 12.58 5.35
CA ALA A 13 -13.20 13.03 5.63
C ALA A 13 -12.35 13.16 4.35
N GLY A 14 -12.48 12.21 3.42
CA GLY A 14 -11.83 12.28 2.10
C GLY A 14 -12.33 13.47 1.27
N GLY A 15 -13.63 13.74 1.25
CA GLY A 15 -14.21 14.92 0.63
C GLY A 15 -13.71 16.23 1.24
N LEU A 16 -13.64 16.28 2.58
CA LEU A 16 -13.08 17.43 3.30
C LEU A 16 -11.59 17.62 3.00
N ALA A 17 -10.83 16.55 2.93
CA ALA A 17 -9.40 16.58 2.58
C ALA A 17 -9.18 17.14 1.17
N LEU A 18 -9.99 16.68 0.19
CA LEU A 18 -9.99 17.24 -1.17
C LEU A 18 -10.33 18.72 -1.19
N TRP A 19 -11.38 19.11 -0.48
CA TRP A 19 -11.78 20.50 -0.38
C TRP A 19 -10.69 21.38 0.25
N ALA A 20 -10.06 20.90 1.34
CA ALA A 20 -8.99 21.60 2.03
C ALA A 20 -7.69 21.72 1.19
N CYS A 21 -7.40 20.72 0.35
CA CYS A 21 -6.27 20.79 -0.60
C CYS A 21 -6.54 21.77 -1.76
N GLY A 22 -7.79 22.13 -2.00
CA GLY A 22 -8.20 23.00 -3.11
C GLY A 22 -8.31 22.28 -4.46
N ALA A 23 -8.59 23.05 -5.49
CA ALA A 23 -8.61 22.54 -6.87
C ALA A 23 -7.21 22.09 -7.30
N PRO A 24 -7.12 21.10 -8.22
CA PRO A 24 -5.83 20.74 -8.83
C PRO A 24 -5.12 21.97 -9.37
N ASP A 25 -3.81 22.04 -9.14
CA ASP A 25 -3.02 23.18 -9.57
C ASP A 25 -3.03 23.28 -11.10
N PRO A 26 -3.53 24.37 -11.68
CA PRO A 26 -3.63 24.53 -13.13
C PRO A 26 -2.28 24.63 -13.82
N THR A 27 -1.19 24.88 -13.07
CA THR A 27 0.18 24.89 -13.63
C THR A 27 0.68 23.48 -13.94
N VAL A 28 0.08 22.45 -13.31
CA VAL A 28 0.32 21.05 -13.64
C VAL A 28 -0.47 20.72 -14.89
N GLY A 29 0.17 20.66 -16.03
CA GLY A 29 -0.48 20.34 -17.30
C GLY A 29 -1.20 18.98 -17.29
N ALA A 30 -2.09 18.76 -18.24
CA ALA A 30 -2.86 17.51 -18.35
C ALA A 30 -2.00 16.26 -18.52
N LEU A 31 -0.88 16.36 -19.23
CA LEU A 31 0.01 15.23 -19.49
C LEU A 31 0.66 14.66 -18.22
N PRO A 32 1.24 15.45 -17.29
CA PRO A 32 1.71 14.94 -16.01
C PRO A 32 0.58 14.31 -15.18
N LEU A 33 -0.60 14.91 -15.14
CA LEU A 33 -1.75 14.35 -14.39
C LEU A 33 -2.16 12.99 -14.95
N LEU A 34 -2.27 12.86 -16.27
CA LEU A 34 -2.59 11.60 -16.93
C LEU A 34 -1.50 10.55 -16.71
N PHE A 35 -0.23 10.92 -16.80
CA PHE A 35 0.89 10.03 -16.54
C PHE A 35 0.80 9.43 -15.14
N TRP A 36 0.65 10.27 -14.12
CA TRP A 36 0.58 9.82 -12.74
C TRP A 36 -0.71 9.07 -12.43
N LEU A 37 -1.83 9.42 -13.08
CA LEU A 37 -3.07 8.63 -13.00
C LEU A 37 -2.84 7.20 -13.51
N LEU A 38 -2.22 7.07 -14.69
CA LEU A 38 -1.94 5.75 -15.29
C LEU A 38 -0.90 4.96 -14.48
N ALA A 39 0.14 5.60 -13.95
CA ALA A 39 1.14 4.97 -13.11
C ALA A 39 0.52 4.40 -11.82
N ASN A 40 -0.34 5.19 -11.16
CA ASN A 40 -1.06 4.75 -9.97
C ASN A 40 -2.06 3.63 -10.29
N LEU A 41 -2.83 3.77 -11.39
CA LEU A 41 -3.76 2.75 -11.85
C LEU A 41 -3.06 1.43 -12.14
N LEU A 42 -1.91 1.46 -12.82
CA LEU A 42 -1.10 0.27 -13.08
C LEU A 42 -0.61 -0.36 -11.78
N GLY A 43 -0.14 0.45 -10.83
CA GLY A 43 0.23 -0.02 -9.49
C GLY A 43 -0.93 -0.70 -8.76
N GLU A 44 -2.16 -0.19 -8.92
CA GLU A 44 -3.37 -0.79 -8.37
C GLU A 44 -3.71 -2.14 -9.03
N LEU A 45 -3.32 -2.38 -10.26
CA LEU A 45 -3.51 -3.67 -10.94
C LEU A 45 -2.45 -4.71 -10.57
N LEU A 46 -1.32 -4.27 -10.02
CA LEU A 46 -0.21 -5.11 -9.60
C LEU A 46 -0.26 -5.34 -8.08
N TRP A 47 -0.74 -6.49 -7.65
CA TRP A 47 -0.85 -6.84 -6.24
C TRP A 47 0.20 -7.85 -5.84
N LEU A 48 0.62 -7.74 -4.57
CA LEU A 48 1.44 -8.72 -3.90
C LEU A 48 0.58 -9.48 -2.89
N PRO A 49 0.48 -10.82 -2.97
CA PRO A 49 -0.21 -11.60 -1.95
C PRO A 49 0.55 -11.52 -0.62
N ALA A 50 -0.17 -11.30 0.48
CA ALA A 50 0.45 -11.37 1.79
C ALA A 50 0.89 -12.81 2.11
N PRO A 51 2.08 -13.02 2.73
CA PRO A 51 2.65 -14.36 2.97
C PRO A 51 1.75 -15.29 3.77
N LYS A 52 0.92 -14.75 4.65
CA LYS A 52 -0.03 -15.51 5.47
C LYS A 52 -1.41 -15.69 4.84
N GLY A 53 -1.58 -15.36 3.56
CA GLY A 53 -2.86 -15.43 2.85
C GLY A 53 -3.94 -14.46 3.34
N ARG A 54 -3.58 -13.51 4.21
CA ARG A 54 -4.50 -12.51 4.79
C ARG A 54 -4.24 -11.14 4.19
N GLY A 55 -4.72 -10.92 2.97
CA GLY A 55 -4.66 -9.60 2.33
C GLY A 55 -3.71 -9.51 1.14
N TYR A 56 -3.58 -8.29 0.62
CA TYR A 56 -2.75 -7.96 -0.53
C TYR A 56 -2.06 -6.63 -0.27
N LEU A 57 -0.80 -6.52 -0.65
CA LEU A 57 -0.06 -5.27 -0.66
C LEU A 57 -0.14 -4.68 -2.08
N SER A 58 -0.68 -3.48 -2.21
CA SER A 58 -0.78 -2.82 -3.52
C SER A 58 0.55 -2.17 -3.90
N MET A 59 1.02 -2.46 -5.11
CA MET A 59 2.18 -1.77 -5.69
C MET A 59 1.90 -0.29 -5.98
N ALA A 60 0.63 0.14 -5.96
CA ALA A 60 0.25 1.54 -6.07
C ALA A 60 0.85 2.40 -4.95
N ASN A 61 1.16 1.83 -3.78
CA ASN A 61 1.80 2.59 -2.70
C ASN A 61 3.11 3.26 -3.15
N ALA A 62 3.89 2.61 -4.04
CA ALA A 62 5.09 3.22 -4.62
C ALA A 62 4.74 4.40 -5.55
N ALA A 63 3.78 4.21 -6.46
CA ALA A 63 3.35 5.28 -7.36
C ALA A 63 2.67 6.44 -6.60
N ASN A 64 1.82 6.14 -5.60
CA ASN A 64 1.21 7.12 -4.72
C ASN A 64 2.27 7.96 -4.00
N PHE A 65 3.32 7.31 -3.47
CA PHE A 65 4.39 7.99 -2.76
C PHE A 65 5.21 8.90 -3.69
N ALA A 66 5.54 8.44 -4.90
CA ALA A 66 6.17 9.27 -5.92
C ALA A 66 5.28 10.48 -6.28
N THR A 67 3.97 10.24 -6.46
CA THR A 67 2.99 11.28 -6.81
C THR A 67 2.90 12.35 -5.74
N LEU A 68 2.85 11.96 -4.45
CA LEU A 68 2.76 12.93 -3.35
C LEU A 68 4.03 13.79 -3.17
N ILE A 69 5.20 13.25 -3.56
CA ILE A 69 6.47 14.00 -3.53
C ILE A 69 6.52 15.03 -4.66
N LEU A 70 6.14 14.61 -5.88
CA LEU A 70 6.38 15.37 -7.10
C LEU A 70 5.26 16.35 -7.45
N LEU A 71 4.01 16.03 -7.15
CA LEU A 71 2.88 16.87 -7.49
C LEU A 71 2.45 17.78 -6.32
N PRO A 72 1.84 18.94 -6.59
CA PRO A 72 1.09 19.69 -5.59
C PRO A 72 0.07 18.81 -4.89
N ALA A 73 -0.16 19.04 -3.59
CA ALA A 73 -1.02 18.17 -2.77
C ALA A 73 -2.41 17.96 -3.38
N SER A 74 -3.05 19.03 -3.87
CA SER A 74 -4.36 18.95 -4.53
C SER A 74 -4.37 18.01 -5.73
N SER A 75 -3.37 18.11 -6.60
CA SER A 75 -3.22 17.24 -7.77
C SER A 75 -2.89 15.79 -7.38
N ALA A 76 -1.99 15.60 -6.40
CA ALA A 76 -1.62 14.28 -5.92
C ALA A 76 -2.81 13.51 -5.33
N VAL A 77 -3.62 14.18 -4.49
CA VAL A 77 -4.79 13.59 -3.86
C VAL A 77 -5.85 13.19 -4.89
N VAL A 78 -6.14 14.07 -5.86
CA VAL A 78 -7.11 13.76 -6.92
C VAL A 78 -6.66 12.58 -7.76
N VAL A 79 -5.41 12.58 -8.22
CA VAL A 79 -4.85 11.53 -9.08
C VAL A 79 -4.87 10.17 -8.38
N THR A 80 -4.42 10.10 -7.14
CA THR A 80 -4.32 8.83 -6.40
C THR A 80 -5.71 8.28 -6.01
N ALA A 81 -6.62 9.15 -5.55
CA ALA A 81 -7.98 8.74 -5.20
C ALA A 81 -8.77 8.27 -6.42
N LEU A 82 -8.63 8.95 -7.57
CA LEU A 82 -9.26 8.53 -8.82
C LEU A 82 -8.69 7.21 -9.34
N ALA A 83 -7.36 7.01 -9.29
CA ALA A 83 -6.73 5.78 -9.74
C ALA A 83 -7.24 4.57 -8.95
N GLY A 84 -7.25 4.64 -7.61
CA GLY A 84 -7.76 3.58 -6.76
C GLY A 84 -9.24 3.28 -7.01
N THR A 85 -10.06 4.33 -7.18
CA THR A 85 -11.49 4.19 -7.45
C THR A 85 -11.75 3.56 -8.82
N LEU A 86 -11.06 4.01 -9.86
CA LEU A 86 -11.15 3.43 -11.20
C LEU A 86 -10.72 1.95 -11.20
N ALA A 87 -9.64 1.62 -10.48
CA ALA A 87 -9.20 0.24 -10.34
C ALA A 87 -10.30 -0.63 -9.71
N ASP A 88 -10.93 -0.15 -8.66
CA ASP A 88 -11.97 -0.89 -7.95
C ASP A 88 -13.25 -1.05 -8.79
N LEU A 89 -13.72 0.00 -9.45
CA LEU A 89 -14.97 -0.04 -10.20
C LEU A 89 -14.83 -0.75 -11.54
N VAL A 90 -13.79 -0.43 -12.32
CA VAL A 90 -13.65 -0.89 -13.70
C VAL A 90 -13.01 -2.27 -13.77
N PHE A 91 -11.88 -2.45 -13.08
CA PHE A 91 -11.07 -3.67 -13.23
C PHE A 91 -11.43 -4.75 -12.21
N ARG A 92 -11.61 -4.36 -10.94
CA ARG A 92 -11.94 -5.31 -9.86
C ARG A 92 -13.44 -5.55 -9.72
N ARG A 93 -14.26 -4.73 -10.37
CA ARG A 93 -15.73 -4.77 -10.32
C ARG A 93 -16.28 -4.85 -8.89
N ARG A 94 -15.64 -4.09 -7.99
CA ARG A 94 -16.06 -4.03 -6.58
C ARG A 94 -17.36 -3.25 -6.44
N ARG A 95 -18.07 -3.50 -5.33
CA ARG A 95 -19.25 -2.74 -4.96
C ARG A 95 -18.90 -1.27 -4.70
N TRP A 96 -19.84 -0.39 -4.95
CA TRP A 96 -19.68 1.05 -4.79
C TRP A 96 -19.25 1.47 -3.40
N ASP A 97 -19.77 0.83 -2.34
CA ASP A 97 -19.41 1.10 -0.95
C ASP A 97 -17.92 0.91 -0.69
N ARG A 98 -17.31 -0.14 -1.27
CA ARG A 98 -15.87 -0.40 -1.16
C ARG A 98 -15.04 0.59 -1.98
N ALA A 99 -15.50 0.92 -3.20
CA ALA A 99 -14.80 1.88 -4.04
C ALA A 99 -14.82 3.29 -3.42
N LEU A 100 -15.97 3.71 -2.84
CA LEU A 100 -16.08 4.98 -2.12
C LEU A 100 -15.21 5.01 -0.86
N PHE A 101 -15.18 3.92 -0.09
CA PHE A 101 -14.28 3.81 1.06
C PHE A 101 -12.82 3.98 0.61
N ASN A 102 -12.40 3.28 -0.45
CA ASN A 102 -11.04 3.36 -0.97
C ASN A 102 -10.70 4.77 -1.47
N PHE A 103 -11.64 5.43 -2.15
CA PHE A 103 -11.52 6.83 -2.54
C PHE A 103 -11.26 7.74 -1.34
N GLY A 104 -12.11 7.69 -0.31
CA GLY A 104 -11.97 8.50 0.89
C GLY A 104 -10.69 8.20 1.65
N MET A 105 -10.34 6.93 1.78
CA MET A 105 -9.11 6.46 2.42
C MET A 105 -7.87 7.00 1.70
N CYS A 106 -7.79 6.86 0.37
CA CYS A 106 -6.68 7.40 -0.41
C CYS A 106 -6.58 8.92 -0.29
N ALA A 107 -7.71 9.63 -0.37
CA ALA A 107 -7.74 11.07 -0.26
C ALA A 107 -7.21 11.56 1.10
N VAL A 108 -7.67 10.96 2.21
CA VAL A 108 -7.18 11.30 3.56
C VAL A 108 -5.70 10.96 3.71
N THR A 109 -5.30 9.75 3.29
CA THR A 109 -3.92 9.26 3.44
C THR A 109 -2.92 10.15 2.71
N VAL A 110 -3.19 10.43 1.43
CA VAL A 110 -2.28 11.24 0.60
C VAL A 110 -2.28 12.70 1.04
N SER A 111 -3.42 13.27 1.45
CA SER A 111 -3.49 14.62 1.98
C SER A 111 -2.63 14.79 3.24
N LEU A 112 -2.80 13.89 4.22
CA LEU A 112 -2.05 13.97 5.47
C LEU A 112 -0.56 13.69 5.27
N ALA A 113 -0.20 12.73 4.40
CA ALA A 113 1.19 12.45 4.08
C ALA A 113 1.85 13.62 3.31
N SER A 114 1.14 14.26 2.36
CA SER A 114 1.61 15.47 1.67
C SER A 114 1.80 16.63 2.65
N LEU A 115 0.88 16.80 3.60
CA LEU A 115 1.00 17.82 4.64
C LEU A 115 2.22 17.55 5.54
N ALA A 116 2.42 16.31 5.97
CA ALA A 116 3.59 15.91 6.76
C ALA A 116 4.89 16.20 6.01
N PHE A 117 4.97 15.82 4.72
CA PHE A 117 6.12 16.11 3.87
C PHE A 117 6.44 17.59 3.81
N ARG A 118 5.46 18.43 3.48
CA ARG A 118 5.66 19.88 3.28
C ARG A 118 5.94 20.61 4.57
N ASN A 119 5.22 20.31 5.65
CA ASN A 119 5.41 20.96 6.95
C ASN A 119 6.75 20.61 7.60
N SER A 120 7.36 19.48 7.19
CA SER A 120 8.71 19.11 7.61
C SER A 120 9.81 19.74 6.72
N GLY A 121 9.43 20.62 5.77
CA GLY A 121 10.37 21.28 4.86
C GLY A 121 10.71 20.45 3.61
N GLY A 122 9.85 19.49 3.26
CA GLY A 122 10.07 18.64 2.09
C GLY A 122 10.05 19.39 0.76
N LEU A 123 11.06 19.13 -0.06
CA LEU A 123 11.27 19.69 -1.38
C LEU A 123 11.32 18.55 -2.42
N GLY A 124 10.41 18.57 -3.38
CA GLY A 124 10.26 17.48 -4.36
C GLY A 124 10.36 17.92 -5.83
N THR A 125 10.68 19.18 -6.10
CA THR A 125 10.58 19.77 -7.44
C THR A 125 11.81 19.58 -8.32
N THR A 126 12.98 19.31 -7.72
CA THR A 126 14.25 19.13 -8.44
C THR A 126 14.99 17.91 -7.92
N ILE A 127 15.87 17.35 -8.75
CA ILE A 127 16.68 16.18 -8.38
C ILE A 127 17.61 16.51 -7.19
N ASP A 128 18.23 17.69 -7.21
CA ASP A 128 19.14 18.11 -6.15
C ASP A 128 18.42 18.25 -4.80
N SER A 129 17.19 18.76 -4.81
CA SER A 129 16.38 18.85 -3.61
C SER A 129 15.99 17.47 -3.07
N LEU A 130 15.62 16.53 -3.96
CA LEU A 130 15.29 15.16 -3.55
C LEU A 130 16.49 14.42 -2.96
N LEU A 131 17.67 14.57 -3.56
CA LEU A 131 18.90 13.91 -3.09
C LEU A 131 19.53 14.60 -1.88
N SER A 132 19.04 15.79 -1.48
CA SER A 132 19.53 16.49 -0.29
C SER A 132 19.29 15.66 0.98
N PRO A 133 20.31 15.49 1.85
CA PRO A 133 20.13 14.85 3.14
C PRO A 133 19.06 15.53 4.04
N LEU A 134 18.82 16.83 3.84
CA LEU A 134 17.78 17.58 4.55
C LEU A 134 16.37 17.07 4.24
N ASN A 135 16.19 16.43 3.10
CA ASN A 135 14.91 15.86 2.69
C ASN A 135 14.61 14.49 3.34
N ALA A 136 15.57 13.88 4.03
CA ALA A 136 15.38 12.58 4.67
C ALA A 136 14.28 12.59 5.74
N MET A 137 14.25 13.63 6.59
CA MET A 137 13.22 13.77 7.63
C MET A 137 11.83 14.02 7.04
N PRO A 138 11.62 14.93 6.08
CA PRO A 138 10.37 15.07 5.36
C PRO A 138 9.86 13.78 4.71
N LEU A 139 10.74 13.03 4.03
CA LEU A 139 10.39 11.76 3.41
C LEU A 139 9.97 10.72 4.45
N LEU A 140 10.70 10.63 5.56
CA LEU A 140 10.34 9.74 6.67
C LEU A 140 8.99 10.14 7.29
N ALA A 141 8.77 11.43 7.54
CA ALA A 141 7.51 11.93 8.09
C ALA A 141 6.33 11.59 7.16
N ALA A 142 6.49 11.78 5.84
CA ALA A 142 5.49 11.40 4.87
C ALA A 142 5.23 9.88 4.85
N ALA A 143 6.29 9.07 4.84
CA ALA A 143 6.19 7.61 4.80
C ALA A 143 5.49 7.05 6.04
N VAL A 144 5.89 7.50 7.23
CA VAL A 144 5.25 7.09 8.50
C VAL A 144 3.79 7.52 8.54
N THR A 145 3.48 8.77 8.16
CA THR A 145 2.10 9.26 8.11
C THR A 145 1.27 8.45 7.12
N TYR A 146 1.78 8.22 5.91
CA TYR A 146 1.12 7.41 4.90
C TYR A 146 0.80 6.01 5.44
N PHE A 147 1.80 5.33 5.99
CA PHE A 147 1.65 3.97 6.53
C PHE A 147 0.61 3.92 7.66
N LEU A 148 0.72 4.79 8.67
CA LEU A 148 -0.15 4.77 9.84
C LEU A 148 -1.60 5.12 9.49
N VAL A 149 -1.81 6.14 8.66
CA VAL A 149 -3.16 6.55 8.25
C VAL A 149 -3.81 5.47 7.38
N ASN A 150 -3.11 4.97 6.37
CA ASN A 150 -3.62 3.94 5.48
C ASN A 150 -3.99 2.66 6.25
N THR A 151 -3.05 2.12 7.02
CA THR A 151 -3.26 0.88 7.78
C THR A 151 -4.27 1.05 8.91
N GLY A 152 -4.31 2.23 9.54
CA GLY A 152 -5.29 2.56 10.58
C GLY A 152 -6.72 2.57 10.03
N LEU A 153 -6.95 3.23 8.89
CA LEU A 153 -8.27 3.26 8.25
C LEU A 153 -8.71 1.87 7.76
N VAL A 154 -7.80 1.08 7.20
CA VAL A 154 -8.08 -0.31 6.80
C VAL A 154 -8.39 -1.17 8.01
N SER A 155 -7.62 -1.04 9.10
CA SER A 155 -7.90 -1.79 10.35
C SER A 155 -9.27 -1.46 10.93
N GLY A 156 -9.68 -0.19 10.84
CA GLY A 156 -11.01 0.23 11.29
C GLY A 156 -12.14 -0.50 10.55
N VAL A 157 -12.08 -0.59 9.23
CA VAL A 157 -13.12 -1.28 8.46
C VAL A 157 -13.11 -2.78 8.69
N ILE A 158 -11.93 -3.41 8.83
CA ILE A 158 -11.81 -4.84 9.13
C ILE A 158 -12.36 -5.15 10.52
N ALA A 159 -11.97 -4.37 11.52
CA ALA A 159 -12.41 -4.51 12.90
C ALA A 159 -13.93 -4.45 13.04
N LEU A 160 -14.56 -3.47 12.39
CA LEU A 160 -16.02 -3.33 12.38
C LEU A 160 -16.73 -4.47 11.63
N HIS A 161 -16.10 -4.99 10.58
CA HIS A 161 -16.65 -6.13 9.84
C HIS A 161 -16.56 -7.45 10.61
N GLN A 162 -15.50 -7.64 11.39
CA GLN A 162 -15.21 -8.86 12.14
C GLN A 162 -15.67 -8.81 13.60
N GLY A 163 -16.12 -7.64 14.09
CA GLY A 163 -16.48 -7.45 15.50
C GLY A 163 -15.29 -7.50 16.45
N GLN A 164 -14.09 -7.16 15.97
CA GLN A 164 -12.83 -7.14 16.71
C GLN A 164 -12.42 -5.72 17.11
N SER A 165 -11.42 -5.59 18.00
CA SER A 165 -10.85 -4.28 18.29
C SER A 165 -9.90 -3.81 17.16
N VAL A 166 -9.92 -2.51 16.85
CA VAL A 166 -9.03 -1.92 15.82
C VAL A 166 -7.55 -2.18 16.14
N ARG A 167 -7.18 -2.11 17.42
CA ARG A 167 -5.81 -2.34 17.89
C ARG A 167 -5.36 -3.79 17.64
N GLU A 168 -6.24 -4.75 17.87
CA GLU A 168 -5.96 -6.17 17.67
C GLU A 168 -5.77 -6.47 16.18
N VAL A 169 -6.71 -6.02 15.32
CA VAL A 169 -6.61 -6.14 13.87
C VAL A 169 -5.33 -5.49 13.35
N TRP A 170 -5.01 -4.27 13.80
CA TRP A 170 -3.81 -3.57 13.34
C TRP A 170 -2.54 -4.33 13.74
N ARG A 171 -2.46 -4.79 14.99
CA ARG A 171 -1.32 -5.55 15.48
C ARG A 171 -1.14 -6.88 14.73
N GLU A 172 -2.24 -7.57 14.44
CA GLU A 172 -2.19 -8.87 13.76
C GLU A 172 -1.95 -8.77 12.26
N SER A 173 -2.41 -7.69 11.62
CA SER A 173 -2.36 -7.53 10.17
C SER A 173 -1.21 -6.66 9.68
N PHE A 174 -0.76 -5.66 10.46
CA PHE A 174 0.16 -4.63 9.99
C PHE A 174 1.40 -4.42 10.87
N ALA A 175 1.40 -4.87 12.13
CA ALA A 175 2.55 -4.69 13.04
C ALA A 175 3.64 -5.78 12.87
N PHE A 176 3.49 -6.68 11.93
CA PHE A 176 4.52 -7.66 11.64
C PHE A 176 5.68 -7.06 10.85
N SER A 177 6.89 -7.53 11.14
CA SER A 177 8.11 -7.03 10.52
C SER A 177 8.07 -7.04 8.99
N TYR A 178 7.45 -8.04 8.36
CA TYR A 178 7.39 -8.13 6.90
C TYR A 178 6.44 -7.09 6.27
N GLU A 179 5.35 -6.67 6.96
CA GLU A 179 4.47 -5.61 6.48
C GLU A 179 5.17 -4.26 6.55
N ILE A 180 5.89 -3.99 7.64
CA ILE A 180 6.69 -2.78 7.79
C ILE A 180 7.80 -2.75 6.75
N VAL A 181 8.52 -3.87 6.57
CA VAL A 181 9.56 -3.99 5.55
C VAL A 181 8.96 -3.83 4.14
N GLY A 182 7.85 -4.48 3.84
CA GLY A 182 7.16 -4.35 2.56
C GLY A 182 6.72 -2.92 2.27
N ALA A 183 6.13 -2.24 3.24
CA ALA A 183 5.75 -0.84 3.11
C ALA A 183 6.99 0.06 2.90
N THR A 184 8.07 -0.17 3.67
CA THR A 184 9.33 0.57 3.53
C THR A 184 9.92 0.39 2.13
N VAL A 185 9.97 -0.84 1.62
CA VAL A 185 10.45 -1.13 0.26
C VAL A 185 9.62 -0.41 -0.79
N LEU A 186 8.29 -0.40 -0.66
CA LEU A 186 7.41 0.31 -1.60
C LEU A 186 7.60 1.84 -1.54
N MET A 187 7.82 2.41 -0.35
CA MET A 187 8.12 3.84 -0.21
C MET A 187 9.48 4.18 -0.84
N LEU A 188 10.50 3.34 -0.64
CA LEU A 188 11.80 3.51 -1.31
C LEU A 188 11.69 3.38 -2.83
N LEU A 189 10.91 2.43 -3.33
CA LEU A 189 10.62 2.32 -4.77
C LEU A 189 9.91 3.56 -5.30
N GLY A 190 8.96 4.13 -4.55
CA GLY A 190 8.29 5.37 -4.90
C GLY A 190 9.27 6.55 -4.95
N TYR A 191 10.16 6.64 -3.97
CA TYR A 191 11.23 7.65 -3.97
C TYR A 191 12.17 7.49 -5.17
N LEU A 192 12.61 6.27 -5.48
CA LEU A 192 13.42 5.98 -6.67
C LEU A 192 12.67 6.30 -7.97
N PHE A 193 11.37 6.02 -8.03
CA PHE A 193 10.55 6.39 -9.18
C PHE A 193 10.45 7.91 -9.35
N ALA A 194 10.36 8.66 -8.25
CA ALA A 194 10.39 10.13 -8.30
C ALA A 194 11.73 10.64 -8.86
N ILE A 195 12.87 10.09 -8.42
CA ILE A 195 14.21 10.43 -8.95
C ILE A 195 14.29 10.10 -10.44
N LEU A 196 13.87 8.90 -10.84
CA LEU A 196 13.88 8.49 -12.25
C LEU A 196 13.02 9.41 -13.12
N PHE A 197 11.86 9.83 -12.61
CA PHE A 197 10.98 10.75 -13.32
C PHE A 197 11.63 12.13 -13.51
N LEU A 198 12.27 12.68 -12.50
CA LEU A 198 12.98 13.95 -12.59
C LEU A 198 14.19 13.89 -13.53
N THR A 199 14.82 12.71 -13.66
CA THR A 199 16.00 12.52 -14.50
C THR A 199 15.64 12.22 -15.96
N TRP A 200 14.66 11.36 -16.20
CA TRP A 200 14.33 10.79 -17.51
C TRP A 200 12.90 11.11 -17.97
N GLY A 201 12.16 11.90 -17.20
CA GLY A 201 10.78 12.27 -17.52
C GLY A 201 9.90 11.04 -17.69
N TYR A 202 9.03 11.07 -18.68
CA TYR A 202 8.05 10.00 -18.95
C TYR A 202 8.68 8.66 -19.35
N MET A 203 9.93 8.66 -19.81
CA MET A 203 10.66 7.42 -20.11
C MET A 203 10.91 6.57 -18.86
N SER A 204 10.91 7.17 -17.69
CA SER A 204 11.01 6.46 -16.41
C SER A 204 9.92 5.41 -16.20
N ALA A 205 8.75 5.58 -16.83
CA ALA A 205 7.65 4.62 -16.75
C ALA A 205 8.05 3.23 -17.23
N PHE A 206 8.82 3.12 -18.31
CA PHE A 206 9.27 1.83 -18.84
C PHE A 206 10.12 1.09 -17.81
N ILE A 207 11.06 1.78 -17.18
CA ILE A 207 11.91 1.19 -16.14
C ILE A 207 11.10 0.82 -14.91
N ALA A 208 10.23 1.73 -14.44
CA ALA A 208 9.39 1.50 -13.28
C ALA A 208 8.45 0.30 -13.49
N VAL A 209 7.82 0.19 -14.67
CA VAL A 209 6.92 -0.93 -15.01
C VAL A 209 7.70 -2.24 -15.04
N ILE A 210 8.85 -2.27 -15.72
CA ILE A 210 9.70 -3.47 -15.83
C ILE A 210 10.19 -3.88 -14.43
N ALA A 211 10.75 -2.95 -13.66
CA ALA A 211 11.23 -3.24 -12.30
C ALA A 211 10.09 -3.74 -11.39
N THR A 212 8.95 -3.08 -11.41
CA THR A 212 7.76 -3.46 -10.63
C THR A 212 7.26 -4.86 -11.01
N TYR A 213 7.24 -5.18 -12.30
CA TYR A 213 6.85 -6.50 -12.79
C TYR A 213 7.79 -7.59 -12.28
N PHE A 214 9.11 -7.40 -12.40
CA PHE A 214 10.10 -8.38 -11.94
C PHE A 214 10.07 -8.55 -10.40
N ILE A 215 9.96 -7.46 -9.65
CA ILE A 215 9.83 -7.51 -8.19
C ILE A 215 8.58 -8.29 -7.81
N ARG A 216 7.45 -8.00 -8.46
CA ARG A 216 6.20 -8.75 -8.24
C ARG A 216 6.35 -10.24 -8.55
N ASP A 217 6.92 -10.58 -9.71
CA ASP A 217 7.10 -11.96 -10.11
C ASP A 217 8.01 -12.73 -9.15
N ALA A 218 9.15 -12.15 -8.79
CA ALA A 218 10.07 -12.72 -7.81
C ALA A 218 9.40 -12.92 -6.44
N TYR A 219 8.64 -11.93 -5.97
CA TYR A 219 7.93 -12.00 -4.70
C TYR A 219 6.84 -13.08 -4.71
N VAL A 220 6.03 -13.17 -5.77
CA VAL A 220 4.98 -14.20 -5.91
C VAL A 220 5.60 -15.60 -5.88
N ARG A 221 6.71 -15.82 -6.59
CA ARG A 221 7.45 -17.09 -6.54
C ARG A 221 8.00 -17.41 -5.16
N TYR A 222 8.56 -16.40 -4.48
CA TYR A 222 9.05 -16.56 -3.11
C TYR A 222 7.93 -16.98 -2.14
N VAL A 223 6.79 -16.30 -2.18
CA VAL A 223 5.64 -16.62 -1.33
C VAL A 223 5.09 -18.01 -1.63
N ALA A 224 4.96 -18.38 -2.90
CA ALA A 224 4.51 -19.72 -3.30
C ALA A 224 5.48 -20.81 -2.80
N GLY A 225 6.77 -20.59 -2.92
CA GLY A 225 7.80 -21.51 -2.40
C GLY A 225 7.74 -21.65 -0.87
N ALA A 226 7.60 -20.54 -0.15
CA ALA A 226 7.47 -20.55 1.31
C ALA A 226 6.20 -21.29 1.78
N GLN A 227 5.06 -21.10 1.08
CA GLN A 227 3.82 -21.82 1.38
C GLN A 227 3.95 -23.32 1.11
N ALA A 228 4.57 -23.71 -0.01
CA ALA A 228 4.82 -25.10 -0.33
C ALA A 228 5.74 -25.78 0.71
N ALA A 229 6.79 -25.10 1.15
CA ALA A 229 7.68 -25.60 2.19
C ALA A 229 6.95 -25.76 3.55
N ALA A 230 6.10 -24.80 3.92
CA ALA A 230 5.30 -24.89 5.15
C ALA A 230 4.30 -26.06 5.10
N ALA A 231 3.62 -26.25 3.97
CA ALA A 231 2.69 -27.36 3.77
C ALA A 231 3.41 -28.73 3.86
N SER A 232 4.60 -28.85 3.26
CA SER A 232 5.41 -30.07 3.32
C SER A 232 5.85 -30.37 4.74
N ALA A 233 6.28 -29.37 5.51
CA ALA A 233 6.67 -29.53 6.92
C ALA A 233 5.48 -29.95 7.81
N GLU A 234 4.28 -29.47 7.54
CA GLU A 234 3.06 -29.86 8.28
C GLU A 234 2.68 -31.33 7.99
N VAL A 235 2.75 -31.75 6.72
CA VAL A 235 2.51 -33.14 6.33
C VAL A 235 3.52 -34.09 7.01
N GLU A 236 4.79 -33.73 7.03
CA GLU A 236 5.85 -34.52 7.70
C GLU A 236 5.63 -34.59 9.20
N LYS A 237 5.25 -33.48 9.83
CA LYS A 237 4.90 -33.45 11.26
C LYS A 237 3.74 -34.38 11.59
N ASN A 238 2.68 -34.37 10.77
CA ASN A 238 1.52 -35.24 10.97
C ASN A 238 1.88 -36.72 10.77
N ARG A 239 2.67 -37.04 9.77
CA ARG A 239 3.17 -38.40 9.51
C ARG A 239 4.01 -38.93 10.68
N ASN A 240 4.88 -38.08 11.25
CA ASN A 240 5.69 -38.45 12.41
C ASN A 240 4.81 -38.64 13.65
N ALA A 241 3.79 -37.83 13.85
CA ALA A 241 2.84 -37.99 14.95
C ALA A 241 2.05 -39.32 14.85
N GLU A 242 1.58 -39.67 13.67
CA GLU A 242 0.91 -40.94 13.41
C GLU A 242 1.82 -42.16 13.64
N SER A 243 3.10 -42.06 13.24
CA SER A 243 4.08 -43.15 13.46
C SER A 243 4.39 -43.38 14.92
N VAL A 244 4.37 -42.33 15.76
CA VAL A 244 4.55 -42.42 17.21
C VAL A 244 3.33 -43.07 17.88
N VAL A 245 2.13 -42.78 17.41
CA VAL A 245 0.88 -43.38 17.94
C VAL A 245 0.74 -44.83 17.52
N ALA A 246 1.23 -45.19 16.32
CA ALA A 246 1.19 -46.55 15.78
C ALA A 246 2.27 -47.47 16.33
N ALA A 247 3.24 -46.96 17.11
CA ALA A 247 4.27 -47.80 17.74
C ALA A 247 3.63 -48.68 18.82
N PRO A 248 3.64 -50.02 18.67
CA PRO A 248 2.95 -50.90 19.60
C PRO A 248 3.57 -50.79 20.99
N ALA A 249 2.68 -50.70 22.00
CA ALA A 249 3.00 -50.74 23.45
C ALA A 249 3.62 -52.08 23.88
N ASN A 250 4.50 -52.64 23.08
CA ASN A 250 5.05 -53.96 23.29
C ASN A 250 6.46 -53.92 23.89
N ARG A 251 6.56 -53.38 25.12
CA ARG A 251 7.75 -53.62 26.00
C ARG A 251 7.35 -53.48 27.49
N ARG A 252 6.54 -54.39 27.95
CA ARG A 252 6.55 -54.78 29.38
C ARG A 252 6.12 -56.23 29.50
N VAL A 253 7.01 -57.16 29.24
CA VAL A 253 7.06 -58.46 29.90
C VAL A 253 8.53 -58.90 29.88
N ARG A 254 9.23 -58.64 30.95
CA ARG A 254 10.16 -59.59 31.66
C ARG A 254 10.68 -58.90 32.90
#